data_64c895e874cbb817e6ffc776920a9caa
#
_entry.id   64c895e874cbb817e6ffc776920a9caa
#
_cell.length_a   1.000
_cell.length_b   1.000
_cell.length_c   1.000
_cell.angle_alpha   90.00
_cell.angle_beta   90.00
_cell.angle_gamma   90.00
#
_symmetry.space_group_name_H-M   'P 1'
#
loop_
_entity.id
_entity.type
_entity.pdbx_description
1 polymer ?
#
loop_
_entity_poly.entity_id
_entity_poly.type
_entity_poly.pdbx_seq_one_letter_code
_entity_poly.pdbx_strand_id
1 'polypeptide(L)'
;LSPPCLENNSCHGWYILLNKKNIVALCVASSMAFSMPVIADIVISGTRVIYKSDQKSVSVRLENKGNSHLLVQSWLDTGDDNAEPGSINVPFTATPPVSRIDAKRGQTIKLMYTGSTVLPSDKESVFWFNVLEVPPKPDATKVENQSLLQLAFRTRIKLFYRPAGLNGNPSEAPLALKWKWAEGKSGLSVYNPTPYYVSFNSAELIAGGKSNPLNVKMVAPKSEEIFTISGSGGKATSGKVHFSAINDFGGAIEGDVNL
;
A
#
# COMPACT_ATOMS: atom_id res chain seq x y z
N LEU A 1 44.30 27.87 75.55
CA LEU A 1 43.38 26.74 75.67
C LEU A 1 42.83 26.41 74.27
N SER A 2 43.47 25.46 73.60
CA SER A 2 43.02 24.81 72.36
C SER A 2 41.96 23.75 72.70
N PRO A 3 41.07 23.42 71.77
CA PRO A 3 40.63 22.05 71.62
C PRO A 3 40.82 21.49 70.20
N PRO A 4 40.67 20.21 70.05
CA PRO A 4 41.44 19.42 69.11
C PRO A 4 40.70 19.10 67.77
N CYS A 5 41.51 18.62 66.84
CA CYS A 5 41.09 17.95 65.63
C CYS A 5 40.17 16.76 65.87
N LEU A 6 39.14 16.54 65.02
CA LEU A 6 38.52 15.28 64.68
C LEU A 6 38.15 15.27 63.20
N GLU A 7 38.95 14.59 62.43
CA GLU A 7 38.67 13.38 61.67
C GLU A 7 37.65 13.45 60.53
N ASN A 8 38.23 13.33 59.35
CA ASN A 8 37.80 12.58 58.17
C ASN A 8 36.39 11.97 58.16
N ASN A 9 35.61 12.45 57.20
CA ASN A 9 34.66 11.58 56.52
C ASN A 9 34.73 11.83 55.01
N SER A 10 35.38 10.92 54.32
CA SER A 10 35.48 10.79 52.89
C SER A 10 34.14 10.41 52.32
N CYS A 11 33.45 11.40 51.75
CA CYS A 11 32.34 11.15 50.81
C CYS A 11 32.93 10.60 49.51
N HIS A 12 32.93 9.28 49.40
CA HIS A 12 33.15 8.61 48.11
C HIS A 12 31.96 8.92 47.18
N GLY A 13 32.08 10.04 46.45
CA GLY A 13 31.25 10.27 45.29
C GLY A 13 31.57 9.24 44.19
N TRP A 14 30.66 8.35 43.96
CA TRP A 14 30.70 7.43 42.82
C TRP A 14 30.51 8.23 41.55
N TYR A 15 31.59 8.78 41.00
CA TYR A 15 31.61 9.28 39.63
C TYR A 15 31.67 8.09 38.69
N ILE A 16 30.51 7.68 38.17
CA ILE A 16 30.47 6.74 37.04
C ILE A 16 31.08 7.49 35.86
N LEU A 17 32.33 7.18 35.52
CA LEU A 17 32.98 7.59 34.28
C LEU A 17 32.22 6.97 33.10
N LEU A 18 31.16 7.62 32.67
CA LEU A 18 30.44 7.26 31.45
C LEU A 18 31.37 7.56 30.25
N ASN A 19 31.99 6.53 29.74
CA ASN A 19 32.81 6.60 28.53
C ASN A 19 31.91 7.08 27.37
N LYS A 20 32.41 8.00 26.53
CA LYS A 20 31.67 8.55 25.39
C LYS A 20 30.98 7.49 24.54
N LYS A 21 31.61 6.31 24.40
CA LYS A 21 31.01 5.14 23.70
C LYS A 21 29.76 4.58 24.39
N ASN A 22 29.71 4.60 25.72
CA ASN A 22 28.57 4.12 26.49
C ASN A 22 27.40 5.12 26.48
N ILE A 23 27.67 6.44 26.42
CA ILE A 23 26.66 7.47 26.27
C ILE A 23 26.00 7.37 24.90
N VAL A 24 26.79 7.19 23.81
CA VAL A 24 26.26 7.00 22.45
C VAL A 24 25.42 5.72 22.37
N ALA A 25 25.88 4.62 22.96
CA ALA A 25 25.13 3.36 23.01
C ALA A 25 23.81 3.50 23.78
N LEU A 26 23.78 4.26 24.87
CA LEU A 26 22.58 4.52 25.67
C LEU A 26 21.59 5.42 24.90
N CYS A 27 22.08 6.44 24.20
CA CYS A 27 21.24 7.29 23.34
C CYS A 27 20.62 6.54 22.16
N VAL A 28 21.38 5.64 21.51
CA VAL A 28 20.88 4.78 20.42
C VAL A 28 19.87 3.76 20.94
N ALA A 29 20.11 3.16 22.09
CA ALA A 29 19.15 2.23 22.72
C ALA A 29 17.86 2.95 23.16
N SER A 30 17.96 4.18 23.65
CA SER A 30 16.80 5.00 24.03
C SER A 30 15.95 5.43 22.83
N SER A 31 16.55 5.72 21.66
CA SER A 31 15.81 6.11 20.46
C SER A 31 15.04 4.93 19.82
N MET A 32 15.49 3.69 20.01
CA MET A 32 14.76 2.49 19.55
C MET A 32 13.54 2.14 20.41
N ALA A 33 13.47 2.61 21.65
CA ALA A 33 12.38 2.29 22.57
C ALA A 33 11.11 3.18 22.36
N PHE A 34 11.19 4.25 21.56
CA PHE A 34 10.09 5.19 21.33
C PHE A 34 9.41 5.09 19.96
N SER A 35 9.69 4.06 19.15
CA SER A 35 8.95 3.83 17.92
C SER A 35 7.56 3.27 18.27
N MET A 36 6.58 4.16 18.48
CA MET A 36 5.18 3.75 18.58
C MET A 36 4.70 3.33 17.19
N PRO A 37 4.08 2.15 17.04
CA PRO A 37 3.50 1.76 15.77
C PRO A 37 2.36 2.74 15.42
N VAL A 38 2.46 3.40 14.28
CA VAL A 38 1.34 4.14 13.68
C VAL A 38 0.41 3.09 13.08
N ILE A 39 -0.71 2.86 13.73
CA ILE A 39 -1.73 1.90 13.27
C ILE A 39 -2.82 2.72 12.60
N ALA A 40 -3.10 2.43 11.31
CA ALA A 40 -4.33 2.90 10.68
C ALA A 40 -5.53 2.31 11.43
N ASP A 41 -6.52 3.13 11.73
CA ASP A 41 -7.66 2.70 12.53
C ASP A 41 -8.56 1.71 11.76
N ILE A 42 -8.77 1.92 10.44
CA ILE A 42 -9.54 0.99 9.60
C ILE A 42 -8.61 0.04 8.84
N VAL A 43 -8.84 -1.24 9.03
CA VAL A 43 -8.20 -2.32 8.28
C VAL A 43 -9.19 -2.90 7.29
N ILE A 44 -8.80 -2.98 6.02
CA ILE A 44 -9.58 -3.59 4.94
C ILE A 44 -9.13 -5.05 4.78
N SER A 45 -10.09 -5.98 4.68
CA SER A 45 -9.79 -7.37 4.40
C SER A 45 -9.32 -7.56 2.95
N GLY A 46 -8.02 -7.60 2.74
CA GLY A 46 -7.37 -7.78 1.44
C GLY A 46 -6.85 -6.49 0.82
N THR A 47 -5.89 -6.64 -0.09
CA THR A 47 -5.21 -5.55 -0.81
C THR A 47 -5.85 -5.25 -2.16
N ARG A 48 -6.81 -6.09 -2.60
CA ARG A 48 -7.56 -5.98 -3.85
C ARG A 48 -8.87 -6.74 -3.78
N VAL A 49 -9.76 -6.45 -4.69
CA VAL A 49 -11.05 -7.14 -4.84
C VAL A 49 -11.12 -7.77 -6.22
N ILE A 50 -11.45 -9.06 -6.29
CA ILE A 50 -11.77 -9.75 -7.55
C ILE A 50 -13.28 -9.89 -7.63
N TYR A 51 -13.90 -9.20 -8.57
CA TYR A 51 -15.34 -9.28 -8.85
C TYR A 51 -15.57 -10.13 -10.10
N LYS A 52 -15.96 -11.37 -9.92
CA LYS A 52 -16.32 -12.25 -11.04
C LYS A 52 -17.70 -11.89 -11.59
N SER A 53 -17.86 -11.88 -12.92
CA SER A 53 -19.11 -11.44 -13.56
C SER A 53 -20.32 -12.35 -13.27
N ASP A 54 -20.10 -13.58 -12.85
CA ASP A 54 -21.13 -14.54 -12.43
C ASP A 54 -21.61 -14.31 -10.98
N GLN A 55 -20.97 -13.42 -10.24
CA GLN A 55 -21.34 -13.07 -8.86
C GLN A 55 -22.25 -11.85 -8.83
N LYS A 56 -23.32 -11.91 -8.04
CA LYS A 56 -24.24 -10.78 -7.84
C LYS A 56 -23.59 -9.66 -7.02
N SER A 57 -22.66 -9.99 -6.12
CA SER A 57 -21.99 -9.03 -5.27
C SER A 57 -20.73 -9.64 -4.63
N VAL A 58 -19.81 -8.79 -4.22
CA VAL A 58 -18.64 -9.15 -3.42
C VAL A 58 -18.68 -8.35 -2.12
N SER A 59 -18.32 -8.98 -1.01
CA SER A 59 -18.28 -8.36 0.31
C SER A 59 -16.84 -8.01 0.70
N VAL A 60 -16.63 -6.77 1.12
CA VAL A 60 -15.37 -6.29 1.68
C VAL A 60 -15.59 -5.97 3.15
N ARG A 61 -14.83 -6.61 4.03
CA ARG A 61 -14.92 -6.34 5.47
C ARG A 61 -13.96 -5.23 5.86
N LEU A 62 -14.47 -4.27 6.60
CA LEU A 62 -13.72 -3.20 7.25
C LEU A 62 -13.72 -3.47 8.75
N GLU A 63 -12.58 -3.30 9.42
CA GLU A 63 -12.46 -3.46 10.87
C GLU A 63 -11.83 -2.21 11.47
N ASN A 64 -12.51 -1.60 12.43
CA ASN A 64 -11.95 -0.51 13.22
C ASN A 64 -11.08 -1.10 14.34
N LYS A 65 -9.77 -1.02 14.19
CA LYS A 65 -8.78 -1.44 15.21
C LYS A 65 -8.48 -0.34 16.22
N GLY A 66 -8.95 0.89 15.96
CA GLY A 66 -8.80 2.04 16.85
C GLY A 66 -9.61 1.95 18.14
N ASN A 67 -9.46 2.96 18.98
CA ASN A 67 -10.13 3.06 20.28
C ASN A 67 -11.33 4.04 20.26
N SER A 68 -11.59 4.68 19.11
CA SER A 68 -12.71 5.60 18.92
C SER A 68 -13.60 5.14 17.78
N HIS A 69 -14.85 5.58 17.78
CA HIS A 69 -15.71 5.38 16.63
C HIS A 69 -15.26 6.24 15.44
N LEU A 70 -15.48 5.75 14.24
CA LEU A 70 -15.15 6.44 12.99
C LEU A 70 -16.39 6.51 12.09
N LEU A 71 -16.53 7.60 11.34
CA LEU A 71 -17.40 7.65 10.19
C LEU A 71 -16.61 7.19 8.98
N VAL A 72 -17.13 6.22 8.24
CA VAL A 72 -16.48 5.68 7.05
C VAL A 72 -17.36 5.94 5.84
N GLN A 73 -16.78 6.57 4.82
CA GLN A 73 -17.39 6.72 3.50
C GLN A 73 -16.71 5.78 2.51
N SER A 74 -17.52 5.06 1.71
CA SER A 74 -17.04 4.07 0.74
C SER A 74 -17.63 4.32 -0.63
N TRP A 75 -16.80 4.33 -1.69
CA TRP A 75 -17.21 4.50 -3.08
C TRP A 75 -16.22 3.84 -4.04
N LEU A 76 -16.58 3.79 -5.33
CA LEU A 76 -15.68 3.33 -6.39
C LEU A 76 -15.39 4.46 -7.37
N ASP A 77 -14.21 4.43 -8.01
CA ASP A 77 -13.81 5.33 -9.08
C ASP A 77 -13.10 4.60 -10.23
N THR A 78 -12.83 5.32 -11.34
CA THR A 78 -12.19 4.81 -12.57
C THR A 78 -10.68 5.00 -12.61
N GLY A 79 -10.09 5.55 -11.56
CA GLY A 79 -8.64 5.79 -11.49
C GLY A 79 -8.25 7.24 -11.22
N ASP A 80 -9.15 8.19 -11.40
CA ASP A 80 -8.93 9.57 -10.99
C ASP A 80 -9.09 9.70 -9.47
N ASP A 81 -7.97 9.93 -8.76
CA ASP A 81 -7.95 10.05 -7.31
C ASP A 81 -8.42 11.44 -6.81
N ASN A 82 -8.55 12.41 -7.71
CA ASN A 82 -9.08 13.74 -7.41
C ASN A 82 -10.58 13.87 -7.67
N ALA A 83 -11.22 12.87 -8.30
CA ALA A 83 -12.63 12.92 -8.58
C ALA A 83 -13.48 12.97 -7.31
N GLU A 84 -14.43 13.90 -7.26
CA GLU A 84 -15.40 13.99 -6.16
C GLU A 84 -16.36 12.80 -6.19
N PRO A 85 -16.61 12.12 -5.05
CA PRO A 85 -17.45 10.91 -5.01
C PRO A 85 -18.83 11.08 -5.62
N GLY A 86 -19.42 12.28 -5.58
CA GLY A 86 -20.74 12.58 -6.15
C GLY A 86 -20.77 12.75 -7.68
N SER A 87 -19.62 12.98 -8.32
CA SER A 87 -19.50 13.17 -9.76
C SER A 87 -19.06 11.91 -10.52
N ILE A 88 -18.70 10.84 -9.80
CA ILE A 88 -18.13 9.64 -10.39
C ILE A 88 -19.22 8.78 -11.02
N ASN A 89 -19.06 8.47 -12.30
CA ASN A 89 -19.94 7.54 -13.01
C ASN A 89 -19.21 6.20 -13.20
N VAL A 90 -19.54 5.21 -12.38
CA VAL A 90 -19.02 3.83 -12.45
C VAL A 90 -20.17 2.84 -12.39
N PRO A 91 -20.09 1.69 -13.08
CA PRO A 91 -21.15 0.69 -13.06
C PRO A 91 -21.12 -0.18 -11.78
N PHE A 92 -20.80 0.41 -10.66
CA PHE A 92 -20.72 -0.26 -9.36
C PHE A 92 -21.31 0.59 -8.25
N THR A 93 -21.88 -0.07 -7.24
CA THR A 93 -22.29 0.55 -5.99
C THR A 93 -21.59 -0.08 -4.80
N ALA A 94 -21.32 0.72 -3.77
CA ALA A 94 -20.85 0.29 -2.46
C ALA A 94 -21.98 0.51 -1.44
N THR A 95 -22.36 -0.51 -0.68
CA THR A 95 -23.48 -0.44 0.26
C THR A 95 -23.10 -1.03 1.61
N PRO A 96 -23.26 -0.27 2.71
CA PRO A 96 -23.69 1.13 2.80
C PRO A 96 -22.59 2.09 2.32
N PRO A 97 -22.93 3.22 1.67
CA PRO A 97 -21.93 4.20 1.20
C PRO A 97 -21.31 5.00 2.35
N VAL A 98 -22.06 5.16 3.44
CA VAL A 98 -21.58 5.80 4.68
C VAL A 98 -22.01 4.95 5.85
N SER A 99 -21.12 4.72 6.78
CA SER A 99 -21.39 3.98 8.01
C SER A 99 -20.53 4.48 9.18
N ARG A 100 -21.11 4.40 10.38
CA ARG A 100 -20.35 4.56 11.63
C ARG A 100 -19.84 3.19 12.06
N ILE A 101 -18.56 3.08 12.35
CA ILE A 101 -17.94 1.87 12.86
C ILE A 101 -17.39 2.17 14.25
N ASP A 102 -17.99 1.57 15.27
CA ASP A 102 -17.54 1.75 16.65
C ASP A 102 -16.17 1.08 16.87
N ALA A 103 -15.48 1.52 17.93
CA ALA A 103 -14.18 0.98 18.31
C ALA A 103 -14.21 -0.55 18.41
N LYS A 104 -13.18 -1.21 17.84
CA LYS A 104 -13.04 -2.68 17.84
C LYS A 104 -14.20 -3.44 17.16
N ARG A 105 -14.98 -2.75 16.33
CA ARG A 105 -16.08 -3.34 15.56
C ARG A 105 -15.74 -3.37 14.07
N GLY A 106 -16.51 -4.13 13.32
CA GLY A 106 -16.38 -4.24 11.86
C GLY A 106 -17.68 -3.94 11.14
N GLN A 107 -17.53 -3.53 9.89
CA GLN A 107 -18.62 -3.31 8.93
C GLN A 107 -18.30 -4.06 7.66
N THR A 108 -19.31 -4.68 7.05
CA THR A 108 -19.18 -5.26 5.71
C THR A 108 -19.76 -4.31 4.68
N ILE A 109 -18.98 -3.98 3.67
CA ILE A 109 -19.42 -3.22 2.51
C ILE A 109 -19.69 -4.20 1.37
N LYS A 110 -20.90 -4.17 0.82
CA LYS A 110 -21.27 -4.96 -0.34
C LYS A 110 -21.03 -4.14 -1.61
N LEU A 111 -20.22 -4.68 -2.51
CA LEU A 111 -19.95 -4.11 -3.83
C LEU A 111 -20.81 -4.85 -4.85
N MET A 112 -21.54 -4.12 -5.70
CA MET A 112 -22.43 -4.69 -6.70
C MET A 112 -22.22 -4.02 -8.05
N TYR A 113 -22.11 -4.83 -9.10
CA TYR A 113 -22.17 -4.38 -10.48
C TYR A 113 -23.61 -4.04 -10.86
N THR A 114 -23.85 -2.81 -11.37
CA THR A 114 -25.19 -2.31 -11.69
C THR A 114 -25.61 -2.59 -13.12
N GLY A 115 -24.65 -2.90 -14.00
CA GLY A 115 -24.90 -3.05 -15.43
C GLY A 115 -25.19 -1.75 -16.16
N SER A 116 -25.05 -0.58 -15.53
CA SER A 116 -25.29 0.73 -16.15
C SER A 116 -24.37 1.03 -17.33
N THR A 117 -23.21 0.39 -17.37
CA THR A 117 -22.26 0.41 -18.49
C THR A 117 -21.84 -1.01 -18.79
N VAL A 118 -21.90 -1.42 -20.04
CA VAL A 118 -21.43 -2.74 -20.48
C VAL A 118 -19.91 -2.75 -20.46
N LEU A 119 -19.34 -3.68 -19.69
CA LEU A 119 -17.89 -3.89 -19.61
C LEU A 119 -17.42 -4.91 -20.64
N PRO A 120 -16.15 -4.84 -21.11
CA PRO A 120 -15.59 -5.84 -22.01
C PRO A 120 -15.76 -7.27 -21.48
N SER A 121 -16.11 -8.21 -22.35
CA SER A 121 -16.28 -9.62 -21.99
C SER A 121 -15.04 -10.48 -22.25
N ASP A 122 -14.05 -9.93 -22.96
CA ASP A 122 -12.83 -10.61 -23.42
C ASP A 122 -11.58 -10.32 -22.57
N LYS A 123 -11.70 -9.43 -21.59
CA LYS A 123 -10.61 -9.01 -20.69
C LYS A 123 -11.15 -8.41 -19.39
N GLU A 124 -10.29 -8.34 -18.39
CA GLU A 124 -10.60 -7.65 -17.13
C GLU A 124 -10.78 -6.14 -17.33
N SER A 125 -11.57 -5.54 -16.45
CA SER A 125 -11.66 -4.08 -16.25
C SER A 125 -11.24 -3.74 -14.82
N VAL A 126 -10.59 -2.57 -14.63
CA VAL A 126 -10.11 -2.13 -13.32
C VAL A 126 -10.87 -0.90 -12.84
N PHE A 127 -11.19 -0.92 -11.54
CA PHE A 127 -11.78 0.16 -10.77
C PHE A 127 -11.04 0.27 -9.45
N TRP A 128 -11.33 1.32 -8.68
CA TRP A 128 -10.73 1.50 -7.36
C TRP A 128 -11.82 1.64 -6.31
N PHE A 129 -11.74 0.80 -5.29
CA PHE A 129 -12.57 0.89 -4.11
C PHE A 129 -11.87 1.77 -3.08
N ASN A 130 -12.57 2.81 -2.64
CA ASN A 130 -12.10 3.82 -1.71
C ASN A 130 -12.80 3.68 -0.38
N VAL A 131 -12.05 3.89 0.68
CA VAL A 131 -12.51 3.94 2.07
C VAL A 131 -11.90 5.18 2.71
N LEU A 132 -12.73 6.17 3.01
CA LEU A 132 -12.33 7.40 3.71
C LEU A 132 -12.75 7.30 5.17
N GLU A 133 -11.78 7.45 6.05
CA GLU A 133 -11.96 7.46 7.50
C GLU A 133 -12.06 8.90 7.99
N VAL A 134 -13.15 9.22 8.65
CA VAL A 134 -13.37 10.55 9.24
C VAL A 134 -13.47 10.38 10.75
N PRO A 135 -12.48 10.83 11.52
CA PRO A 135 -12.53 10.76 12.97
C PRO A 135 -13.59 11.70 13.56
N PRO A 136 -14.09 11.43 14.77
CA PRO A 136 -15.04 12.31 15.45
C PRO A 136 -14.44 13.69 15.68
N LYS A 137 -15.30 14.71 15.69
CA LYS A 137 -14.85 16.06 16.09
C LYS A 137 -14.29 16.02 17.51
N PRO A 138 -13.18 16.71 17.75
CA PRO A 138 -12.65 16.87 19.10
C PRO A 138 -13.69 17.49 20.04
N ASP A 139 -13.68 17.08 21.29
CA ASP A 139 -14.54 17.66 22.32
C ASP A 139 -14.08 19.10 22.58
N ALA A 140 -14.94 20.07 22.29
CA ALA A 140 -14.65 21.50 22.43
C ALA A 140 -14.21 21.88 23.86
N THR A 141 -14.67 21.16 24.87
CA THR A 141 -14.31 21.42 26.28
C THR A 141 -12.88 21.01 26.64
N LYS A 142 -12.26 20.12 25.82
CA LYS A 142 -10.88 19.63 26.03
C LYS A 142 -9.85 20.40 25.20
N VAL A 143 -10.27 21.34 24.35
CA VAL A 143 -9.44 21.95 23.29
C VAL A 143 -9.18 23.43 23.53
N GLU A 144 -9.65 24.02 24.63
CA GLU A 144 -9.30 25.39 24.96
C GLU A 144 -7.77 25.56 24.97
N ASN A 145 -7.24 26.30 23.99
CA ASN A 145 -5.82 26.67 23.80
C ASN A 145 -4.88 25.57 23.21
N GLN A 146 -5.38 24.54 22.51
CA GLN A 146 -4.52 23.58 21.79
C GLN A 146 -4.75 23.67 20.28
N SER A 147 -3.67 23.73 19.50
CA SER A 147 -3.72 23.51 18.05
C SER A 147 -3.91 22.03 17.80
N LEU A 148 -5.08 21.63 17.31
CA LEU A 148 -5.37 20.23 16.96
C LEU A 148 -5.29 20.04 15.45
N LEU A 149 -4.52 19.03 15.04
CA LEU A 149 -4.51 18.53 13.67
C LEU A 149 -5.46 17.32 13.59
N GLN A 150 -6.53 17.45 12.82
CA GLN A 150 -7.43 16.35 12.52
C GLN A 150 -7.09 15.82 11.14
N LEU A 151 -6.75 14.52 11.05
CA LEU A 151 -6.40 13.85 9.81
C LEU A 151 -7.51 12.89 9.40
N ALA A 152 -7.87 12.92 8.12
CA ALA A 152 -8.71 11.93 7.49
C ALA A 152 -7.83 11.06 6.58
N PHE A 153 -7.95 9.73 6.70
CA PHE A 153 -7.18 8.80 5.89
C PHE A 153 -8.08 8.20 4.80
N ARG A 154 -7.56 8.18 3.58
CA ARG A 154 -8.21 7.52 2.45
C ARG A 154 -7.38 6.32 2.04
N THR A 155 -7.92 5.13 2.21
CA THR A 155 -7.35 3.90 1.69
C THR A 155 -8.00 3.55 0.36
N ARG A 156 -7.20 3.17 -0.63
CA ARG A 156 -7.65 2.89 -1.98
C ARG A 156 -7.08 1.57 -2.47
N ILE A 157 -7.95 0.61 -2.79
CA ILE A 157 -7.57 -0.70 -3.31
C ILE A 157 -8.19 -0.95 -4.68
N LYS A 158 -7.53 -1.75 -5.52
CA LYS A 158 -8.02 -2.10 -6.86
C LYS A 158 -9.18 -3.08 -6.78
N LEU A 159 -10.18 -2.87 -7.63
CA LEU A 159 -11.21 -3.84 -7.95
C LEU A 159 -11.04 -4.27 -9.40
N PHE A 160 -10.87 -5.57 -9.62
CA PHE A 160 -10.82 -6.17 -10.96
C PHE A 160 -12.16 -6.83 -11.26
N TYR A 161 -12.89 -6.29 -12.23
CA TYR A 161 -14.05 -6.97 -12.78
C TYR A 161 -13.55 -8.01 -13.78
N ARG A 162 -13.83 -9.27 -13.49
CA ARG A 162 -13.37 -10.43 -14.26
C ARG A 162 -14.54 -11.12 -14.94
N PRO A 163 -14.69 -11.00 -16.27
CA PRO A 163 -15.63 -11.79 -17.02
C PRO A 163 -15.43 -13.29 -16.83
N ALA A 164 -16.52 -14.04 -16.84
CA ALA A 164 -16.47 -15.49 -16.87
C ALA A 164 -15.94 -15.98 -18.24
N GLY A 165 -15.18 -17.08 -18.22
CA GLY A 165 -14.70 -17.71 -19.46
C GLY A 165 -13.46 -17.06 -20.09
N LEU A 166 -12.75 -16.17 -19.38
CA LEU A 166 -11.45 -15.68 -19.86
C LEU A 166 -10.44 -16.83 -19.99
N ASN A 167 -9.68 -16.82 -21.08
CA ASN A 167 -8.65 -17.84 -21.33
C ASN A 167 -7.44 -17.68 -20.39
N GLY A 168 -6.88 -18.82 -19.96
CA GLY A 168 -5.69 -18.87 -19.13
C GLY A 168 -5.99 -18.73 -17.63
N ASN A 169 -4.92 -18.53 -16.85
CA ASN A 169 -4.96 -18.44 -15.41
C ASN A 169 -4.36 -17.10 -14.95
N PRO A 170 -5.06 -16.33 -14.13
CA PRO A 170 -4.52 -15.05 -13.64
C PRO A 170 -3.19 -15.22 -12.87
N SER A 171 -2.96 -16.34 -12.20
CA SER A 171 -1.70 -16.61 -11.51
C SER A 171 -0.53 -16.87 -12.46
N GLU A 172 -0.78 -17.23 -13.70
CA GLU A 172 0.24 -17.45 -14.74
C GLU A 172 0.47 -16.20 -15.61
N ALA A 173 -0.44 -15.24 -15.56
CA ALA A 173 -0.38 -14.03 -16.37
C ALA A 173 0.95 -13.25 -16.19
N PRO A 174 1.54 -13.08 -14.99
CA PRO A 174 2.82 -12.43 -14.83
C PRO A 174 3.97 -13.14 -15.56
N LEU A 175 3.94 -14.48 -15.61
CA LEU A 175 4.97 -15.29 -16.27
C LEU A 175 4.83 -15.31 -17.79
N ALA A 176 3.66 -14.93 -18.31
CA ALA A 176 3.39 -14.84 -19.75
C ALA A 176 3.80 -13.48 -20.36
N LEU A 177 4.23 -12.51 -19.55
CA LEU A 177 4.64 -11.20 -20.02
C LEU A 177 5.85 -11.27 -20.95
N LYS A 178 5.85 -10.44 -21.99
CA LYS A 178 6.95 -10.33 -22.94
C LYS A 178 7.75 -9.07 -22.65
N TRP A 179 9.03 -9.25 -22.35
CA TRP A 179 9.96 -8.19 -22.01
C TRP A 179 10.92 -7.95 -23.15
N LYS A 180 11.18 -6.70 -23.46
CA LYS A 180 12.18 -6.28 -24.44
C LYS A 180 12.78 -4.92 -24.07
N TRP A 181 13.94 -4.59 -24.62
CA TRP A 181 14.50 -3.25 -24.48
C TRP A 181 13.59 -2.23 -25.18
N ALA A 182 13.33 -1.11 -24.51
CA ALA A 182 12.54 -0.03 -25.09
C ALA A 182 13.40 0.77 -26.07
N GLU A 183 12.93 0.94 -27.32
CA GLU A 183 13.63 1.72 -28.32
C GLU A 183 13.73 3.19 -27.92
N GLY A 184 14.96 3.77 -27.99
CA GLY A 184 15.22 5.17 -27.70
C GLY A 184 14.91 5.63 -26.27
N LYS A 185 14.60 4.70 -25.34
CA LYS A 185 14.27 5.00 -23.95
C LYS A 185 15.15 4.22 -22.98
N SER A 186 15.40 4.81 -21.82
CA SER A 186 16.15 4.17 -20.72
C SER A 186 15.22 3.25 -19.95
N GLY A 187 14.90 2.06 -20.48
CA GLY A 187 13.98 1.15 -19.80
C GLY A 187 13.62 -0.09 -20.60
N LEU A 188 12.66 -0.81 -20.09
CA LEU A 188 12.13 -2.05 -20.68
C LEU A 188 10.68 -1.86 -21.09
N SER A 189 10.33 -2.35 -22.26
CA SER A 189 8.95 -2.50 -22.70
C SER A 189 8.42 -3.84 -22.23
N VAL A 190 7.25 -3.83 -21.60
CA VAL A 190 6.58 -4.99 -21.03
C VAL A 190 5.22 -5.13 -21.68
N TYR A 191 5.05 -6.11 -22.54
CA TYR A 191 3.78 -6.44 -23.20
C TYR A 191 3.05 -7.55 -22.47
N ASN A 192 1.78 -7.33 -22.18
CA ASN A 192 0.89 -8.31 -21.56
C ASN A 192 -0.02 -8.98 -22.62
N PRO A 193 0.23 -10.21 -23.03
CA PRO A 193 -0.61 -10.92 -24.02
C PRO A 193 -1.89 -11.51 -23.40
N THR A 194 -2.05 -11.46 -22.08
CA THR A 194 -3.15 -12.12 -21.35
C THR A 194 -4.38 -11.22 -21.22
N PRO A 195 -5.55 -11.76 -20.89
CA PRO A 195 -6.74 -10.97 -20.61
C PRO A 195 -6.79 -10.41 -19.17
N TYR A 196 -5.76 -10.63 -18.35
CA TYR A 196 -5.69 -10.23 -16.96
C TYR A 196 -4.79 -9.01 -16.74
N TYR A 197 -5.12 -8.15 -15.77
CA TYR A 197 -4.21 -7.13 -15.32
C TYR A 197 -3.05 -7.74 -14.53
N VAL A 198 -1.84 -7.27 -14.75
CA VAL A 198 -0.67 -7.65 -13.96
C VAL A 198 -0.22 -6.46 -13.13
N SER A 199 -0.25 -6.60 -11.81
CA SER A 199 0.27 -5.61 -10.85
C SER A 199 1.61 -6.10 -10.31
N PHE A 200 2.56 -5.18 -10.12
CA PHE A 200 3.87 -5.48 -9.60
C PHE A 200 4.06 -4.92 -8.19
N ASN A 201 4.79 -5.66 -7.39
CA ASN A 201 5.39 -5.19 -6.16
C ASN A 201 6.74 -4.51 -6.45
N SER A 202 7.58 -5.20 -7.25
CA SER A 202 8.90 -4.70 -7.67
C SER A 202 9.33 -5.37 -8.96
N ALA A 203 10.31 -4.76 -9.63
CA ALA A 203 11.15 -5.42 -10.64
C ALA A 203 12.52 -4.75 -10.65
N GLU A 204 13.54 -5.54 -11.00
CA GLU A 204 14.92 -5.07 -11.11
C GLU A 204 15.59 -5.67 -12.35
N LEU A 205 16.43 -4.88 -12.98
CA LEU A 205 17.29 -5.30 -14.07
C LEU A 205 18.70 -5.60 -13.53
N ILE A 206 19.12 -6.84 -13.62
CA ILE A 206 20.47 -7.29 -13.26
C ILE A 206 21.33 -7.29 -14.53
N ALA A 207 22.25 -6.33 -14.61
CA ALA A 207 23.14 -6.18 -15.75
C ALA A 207 24.55 -5.79 -15.29
N GLY A 208 25.58 -6.45 -15.84
CA GLY A 208 26.97 -6.20 -15.45
C GLY A 208 27.27 -6.43 -13.96
N GLY A 209 26.55 -7.36 -13.33
CA GLY A 209 26.70 -7.66 -11.89
C GLY A 209 26.07 -6.61 -10.95
N LYS A 210 25.30 -5.66 -11.49
CA LYS A 210 24.59 -4.62 -10.72
C LYS A 210 23.08 -4.81 -10.86
N SER A 211 22.37 -4.64 -9.73
CA SER A 211 20.92 -4.54 -9.72
C SER A 211 20.50 -3.09 -9.91
N ASN A 212 19.55 -2.88 -10.83
CA ASN A 212 18.98 -1.58 -11.16
C ASN A 212 17.45 -1.68 -11.01
N PRO A 213 16.86 -1.02 -9.99
CA PRO A 213 15.41 -1.03 -9.81
C PRO A 213 14.68 -0.43 -11.00
N LEU A 214 13.53 -1.01 -11.33
CA LEU A 214 12.64 -0.52 -12.38
C LEU A 214 11.45 0.21 -11.75
N ASN A 215 11.03 1.32 -12.37
CA ASN A 215 9.79 2.00 -12.01
C ASN A 215 8.61 1.20 -12.60
N VAL A 216 8.09 0.28 -11.79
CA VAL A 216 7.02 -0.63 -12.20
C VAL A 216 5.67 0.06 -12.23
N LYS A 217 4.82 -0.35 -13.16
CA LYS A 217 3.43 0.04 -13.30
C LYS A 217 2.55 -1.20 -13.42
N MET A 218 1.25 -1.03 -13.25
CA MET A 218 0.30 -2.08 -13.60
C MET A 218 0.22 -2.19 -15.13
N VAL A 219 0.33 -3.40 -15.68
CA VAL A 219 0.20 -3.64 -17.11
C VAL A 219 -1.21 -4.16 -17.41
N ALA A 220 -1.94 -3.40 -18.21
CA ALA A 220 -3.31 -3.74 -18.60
C ALA A 220 -3.34 -4.95 -19.58
N PRO A 221 -4.49 -5.64 -19.70
CA PRO A 221 -4.66 -6.71 -20.68
C PRO A 221 -4.40 -6.24 -22.10
N LYS A 222 -3.68 -7.06 -22.89
CA LYS A 222 -3.38 -6.81 -24.30
C LYS A 222 -2.70 -5.45 -24.56
N SER A 223 -1.94 -4.97 -23.59
CA SER A 223 -1.26 -3.66 -23.68
C SER A 223 0.21 -3.74 -23.31
N GLU A 224 0.92 -2.68 -23.60
CA GLU A 224 2.35 -2.52 -23.37
C GLU A 224 2.60 -1.31 -22.44
N GLU A 225 3.51 -1.47 -21.49
CA GLU A 225 3.98 -0.42 -20.59
C GLU A 225 5.50 -0.29 -20.63
N ILE A 226 6.01 0.91 -20.40
CA ILE A 226 7.43 1.16 -20.29
C ILE A 226 7.83 1.28 -18.82
N PHE A 227 8.74 0.40 -18.39
CA PHE A 227 9.36 0.44 -17.07
C PHE A 227 10.72 1.10 -17.18
N THR A 228 10.84 2.31 -16.66
CA THR A 228 12.10 3.06 -16.68
C THR A 228 13.05 2.56 -15.60
N ILE A 229 14.36 2.55 -15.91
CA ILE A 229 15.40 2.19 -14.94
C ILE A 229 15.58 3.37 -13.98
N SER A 230 15.51 3.11 -12.66
CA SER A 230 15.78 4.12 -11.65
C SER A 230 17.29 4.33 -11.49
N GLY A 231 17.76 5.56 -11.77
CA GLY A 231 19.17 5.94 -11.67
C GLY A 231 19.89 6.03 -13.02
N SER A 232 21.17 6.39 -13.00
CA SER A 232 22.03 6.56 -14.18
C SER A 232 22.62 5.22 -14.66
N GLY A 233 21.78 4.23 -14.90
CA GLY A 233 22.18 2.97 -15.52
C GLY A 233 22.55 3.19 -16.97
N GLY A 234 23.80 2.87 -17.35
CA GLY A 234 24.24 2.90 -18.75
C GLY A 234 23.38 1.95 -19.60
N LYS A 235 23.37 2.18 -20.92
CA LYS A 235 22.69 1.31 -21.89
C LYS A 235 23.28 -0.10 -21.80
N ALA A 236 22.64 -0.98 -21.02
CA ALA A 236 22.94 -2.40 -21.05
C ALA A 236 22.28 -3.00 -22.31
N THR A 237 22.96 -3.92 -22.95
CA THR A 237 22.48 -4.63 -24.14
C THR A 237 22.04 -6.06 -23.82
N SER A 238 22.32 -6.52 -22.61
CA SER A 238 21.92 -7.84 -22.09
C SER A 238 21.73 -7.74 -20.59
N GLY A 239 20.87 -8.58 -20.06
CA GLY A 239 20.60 -8.61 -18.61
C GLY A 239 19.52 -9.62 -18.26
N LYS A 240 19.30 -9.80 -16.95
CA LYS A 240 18.22 -10.59 -16.40
C LYS A 240 17.28 -9.67 -15.64
N VAL A 241 15.99 -9.78 -15.89
CA VAL A 241 14.97 -9.13 -15.08
C VAL A 241 14.51 -10.13 -14.03
N HIS A 242 14.54 -9.71 -12.78
CA HIS A 242 13.85 -10.37 -11.67
C HIS A 242 12.66 -9.51 -11.28
N PHE A 243 11.47 -10.09 -11.14
CA PHE A 243 10.28 -9.35 -10.77
C PHE A 243 9.42 -10.08 -9.74
N SER A 244 8.69 -9.30 -8.95
CA SER A 244 7.68 -9.73 -8.01
C SER A 244 6.34 -9.13 -8.41
N ALA A 245 5.43 -9.95 -8.92
CA ALA A 245 4.06 -9.57 -9.25
C ALA A 245 3.12 -9.94 -8.09
N ILE A 246 1.92 -9.36 -8.08
CA ILE A 246 0.96 -9.54 -6.99
C ILE A 246 -0.23 -10.37 -7.50
N ASN A 247 -0.51 -11.52 -6.86
CA ASN A 247 -1.63 -12.38 -7.19
C ASN A 247 -2.98 -11.86 -6.66
N ASP A 248 -4.07 -12.56 -6.94
CA ASP A 248 -5.45 -12.21 -6.52
C ASP A 248 -5.63 -12.08 -5.01
N PHE A 249 -4.80 -12.76 -4.23
CA PHE A 249 -4.84 -12.78 -2.75
C PHE A 249 -3.89 -11.77 -2.10
N GLY A 250 -3.12 -11.02 -2.91
CA GLY A 250 -2.12 -10.07 -2.42
C GLY A 250 -0.74 -10.66 -2.14
N GLY A 251 -0.54 -11.96 -2.42
CA GLY A 251 0.76 -12.63 -2.32
C GLY A 251 1.63 -12.39 -3.56
N ALA A 252 2.94 -12.64 -3.43
CA ALA A 252 3.92 -12.50 -4.49
C ALA A 252 3.88 -13.67 -5.48
N ILE A 253 4.17 -13.37 -6.75
CA ILE A 253 4.54 -14.30 -7.81
C ILE A 253 5.87 -13.82 -8.34
N GLU A 254 6.92 -14.60 -8.10
CA GLU A 254 8.27 -14.26 -8.54
C GLU A 254 8.50 -14.82 -9.94
N GLY A 255 9.28 -14.08 -10.74
CA GLY A 255 9.66 -14.49 -12.08
C GLY A 255 10.99 -13.90 -12.53
N ASP A 256 11.62 -14.63 -13.45
CA ASP A 256 12.90 -14.27 -14.04
C ASP A 256 12.80 -14.29 -15.56
N VAL A 257 13.37 -13.27 -16.22
CA VAL A 257 13.39 -13.17 -17.69
C VAL A 257 14.79 -12.75 -18.16
N ASN A 258 15.36 -13.47 -19.10
CA ASN A 258 16.60 -13.05 -19.76
C ASN A 258 16.26 -12.15 -20.97
N LEU A 259 17.04 -11.07 -21.15
CA LEU A 259 16.91 -10.07 -22.21
C LEU A 259 18.02 -10.18 -23.23
#